data_967c8660ef90fbb787690fe5c042bafe
#
_entry.id   967c8660ef90fbb787690fe5c042bafe
#
_cell.length_a   1.000
_cell.length_b   1.000
_cell.length_c   1.000
_cell.angle_alpha   90.00
_cell.angle_beta   90.00
_cell.angle_gamma   90.00
#
_symmetry.space_group_name_H-M   'P 1'
#
loop_
_entity.id
_entity.type
_entity.pdbx_description
1 polymer ?
#
loop_
_entity_poly.entity_id
_entity_poly.type
_entity_poly.pdbx_seq_one_letter_code
_entity_poly.pdbx_strand_id
1 'polypeptide(L)'
;MIRRWVFAGVTLLALSIPLTATSVPARAQERGLLIEGHVTNGSPDTPIPVGLVVTLHQEGSPQHDHLETTTDAEGHFQFENIVPESFVVYGVSVRYQEALYGTDINLLDGKPPLLLLEIFEATDDLRIIHANSASILFANADKETQTVSVLEIVQLANDSDYTYVAGTDNPMSLLRFGLPPGSESLQVDTRLLGADVVQVDRGFAVLAAIPPGQHDIMYTYEFPYTGTVETFTKSLPFGAEGLRVLSPDEVVTLSSEDLGSASSITIGDRPYQLIEQANLARGSRFNVTLSDLPQSSFVERLAYSAKSTRPVVVAPVILATLMAVLTLFAIRRHRRLQAMPASDGDPSAVRQQERWTLLRLVSELERSYEDGSLPAEDYHRRRRVLESRLLSMQED
;
A
#
# COMPACT_ATOMS: atom_id res chain seq x y z
N MET A 1 36.15 107.41 -8.16
CA MET A 1 37.42 106.65 -8.13
C MET A 1 37.11 105.19 -8.21
N ILE A 2 37.57 104.52 -9.19
CA ILE A 2 37.20 103.22 -9.71
C ILE A 2 38.05 102.15 -9.03
N ARG A 3 37.45 101.10 -8.57
CA ARG A 3 38.22 99.92 -8.15
C ARG A 3 37.59 98.66 -8.76
N ARG A 4 38.30 98.14 -9.75
CA ARG A 4 38.01 96.90 -10.46
C ARG A 4 38.28 95.72 -9.56
N TRP A 5 37.37 94.78 -9.49
CA TRP A 5 37.60 93.45 -8.96
C TRP A 5 37.44 92.40 -10.08
N VAL A 6 38.49 91.64 -10.26
CA VAL A 6 38.59 90.51 -11.18
C VAL A 6 38.07 89.31 -10.48
N PHE A 7 37.04 88.65 -10.98
CA PHE A 7 36.63 87.36 -10.52
C PHE A 7 37.21 86.28 -11.43
N ALA A 8 38.04 85.39 -10.85
CA ALA A 8 38.54 84.15 -11.46
C ALA A 8 37.45 83.12 -11.45
N GLY A 9 37.10 82.65 -12.64
CA GLY A 9 36.14 81.54 -12.77
C GLY A 9 36.81 80.22 -12.47
N VAL A 10 36.28 79.49 -11.50
CA VAL A 10 36.61 78.05 -11.26
C VAL A 10 35.58 77.21 -11.99
N THR A 11 36.04 76.54 -13.04
CA THR A 11 35.24 75.62 -13.84
C THR A 11 35.20 74.29 -13.08
N LEU A 12 34.04 73.91 -12.47
CA LEU A 12 33.82 72.66 -11.84
C LEU A 12 33.42 71.62 -12.91
N LEU A 13 34.31 70.70 -13.20
CA LEU A 13 34.06 69.58 -14.11
C LEU A 13 33.25 68.55 -13.35
N ALA A 14 31.93 68.45 -13.57
CA ALA A 14 31.07 67.44 -13.01
C ALA A 14 31.28 66.06 -13.72
N LEU A 15 31.95 65.17 -13.07
CA LEU A 15 32.13 63.79 -13.53
C LEU A 15 30.82 63.01 -13.29
N SER A 16 29.98 62.85 -14.31
CA SER A 16 28.78 62.07 -14.29
C SER A 16 29.14 60.52 -14.38
N ILE A 17 29.14 59.82 -13.25
CA ILE A 17 29.23 58.33 -13.21
C ILE A 17 27.88 57.81 -13.60
N PRO A 18 27.72 56.97 -14.67
CA PRO A 18 26.48 56.31 -14.95
C PRO A 18 26.26 55.24 -13.90
N LEU A 19 25.22 55.39 -13.08
CA LEU A 19 24.74 54.35 -12.18
C LEU A 19 24.07 53.25 -13.02
N THR A 20 24.83 52.25 -13.44
CA THR A 20 24.24 51.06 -14.04
C THR A 20 23.47 50.32 -12.95
N ALA A 21 22.14 50.51 -12.92
CA ALA A 21 21.26 49.70 -12.14
C ALA A 21 21.32 48.26 -12.69
N THR A 22 22.10 47.41 -12.03
CA THR A 22 22.01 45.96 -12.24
C THR A 22 20.62 45.55 -11.76
N SER A 23 19.70 45.36 -12.71
CA SER A 23 18.43 44.69 -12.41
C SER A 23 18.77 43.28 -11.96
N VAL A 24 18.70 43.03 -10.64
CA VAL A 24 18.66 41.69 -10.08
C VAL A 24 17.41 41.05 -10.70
N PRO A 25 17.53 39.94 -11.46
CA PRO A 25 16.34 39.28 -11.96
C PRO A 25 15.50 38.93 -10.74
N ALA A 26 14.29 39.50 -10.68
CA ALA A 26 13.29 39.02 -9.72
C ALA A 26 13.15 37.52 -9.97
N ARG A 27 13.60 36.71 -9.01
CA ARG A 27 13.27 35.29 -9.02
C ARG A 27 11.76 35.26 -9.15
N ALA A 28 11.27 34.67 -10.24
CA ALA A 28 9.87 34.36 -10.39
C ALA A 28 9.52 33.55 -9.15
N GLN A 29 8.72 34.11 -8.26
CA GLN A 29 8.21 33.42 -7.10
C GLN A 29 7.36 32.31 -7.67
N GLU A 30 7.80 31.07 -7.56
CA GLU A 30 7.01 29.91 -7.96
C GLU A 30 5.67 30.06 -7.24
N ARG A 31 4.62 30.31 -8.03
CA ARG A 31 3.28 30.40 -7.49
C ARG A 31 2.94 29.03 -6.96
N GLY A 32 2.82 28.92 -5.64
CA GLY A 32 2.36 27.71 -5.02
C GLY A 32 1.00 27.29 -5.58
N LEU A 33 0.75 26.02 -5.61
CA LEU A 33 -0.55 25.46 -6.01
C LEU A 33 -1.57 25.70 -4.90
N LEU A 34 -2.83 25.81 -5.29
CA LEU A 34 -3.98 25.73 -4.43
C LEU A 34 -4.53 24.30 -4.53
N ILE A 35 -4.62 23.60 -3.42
CA ILE A 35 -5.28 22.29 -3.31
C ILE A 35 -6.62 22.52 -2.64
N GLU A 36 -7.69 22.17 -3.32
CA GLU A 36 -9.06 22.33 -2.82
C GLU A 36 -9.73 20.94 -2.73
N GLY A 37 -10.60 20.81 -1.76
CA GLY A 37 -11.37 19.59 -1.60
C GLY A 37 -12.66 19.78 -0.84
N HIS A 38 -13.42 18.72 -0.80
CA HIS A 38 -14.69 18.65 -0.11
C HIS A 38 -14.78 17.34 0.66
N VAL A 39 -15.20 17.43 1.91
CA VAL A 39 -15.54 16.28 2.75
C VAL A 39 -17.06 16.09 2.68
N THR A 40 -17.48 14.87 2.40
CA THR A 40 -18.90 14.48 2.43
C THR A 40 -19.13 13.38 3.47
N ASN A 41 -20.34 13.25 4.00
CA ASN A 41 -20.70 12.12 4.83
C ASN A 41 -21.59 11.17 4.01
N GLY A 42 -21.11 9.94 3.81
CA GLY A 42 -21.79 8.90 3.04
C GLY A 42 -22.85 8.14 3.87
N SER A 43 -22.87 8.33 5.21
CA SER A 43 -23.90 7.69 6.04
C SER A 43 -25.26 8.38 5.89
N PRO A 44 -26.36 7.61 5.80
CA PRO A 44 -27.71 8.17 5.59
C PRO A 44 -28.12 9.16 6.67
N ASP A 45 -28.79 10.23 6.23
CA ASP A 45 -29.41 11.26 7.10
C ASP A 45 -28.42 11.93 8.09
N THR A 46 -27.11 11.89 7.81
CA THR A 46 -26.09 12.42 8.70
C THR A 46 -25.46 13.69 8.12
N PRO A 47 -25.43 14.80 8.87
CA PRO A 47 -24.80 16.03 8.41
C PRO A 47 -23.28 15.90 8.39
N ILE A 48 -22.64 16.73 7.57
CA ILE A 48 -21.18 16.85 7.56
C ILE A 48 -20.75 17.54 8.87
N PRO A 49 -19.83 16.97 9.65
CA PRO A 49 -19.28 17.63 10.83
C PRO A 49 -18.48 18.87 10.44
N VAL A 50 -18.68 19.98 11.14
CA VAL A 50 -17.97 21.23 10.89
C VAL A 50 -16.61 21.23 11.60
N GLY A 51 -15.58 21.77 10.95
CA GLY A 51 -14.27 21.95 11.55
C GLY A 51 -13.45 20.65 11.67
N LEU A 52 -13.68 19.70 10.76
CA LEU A 52 -12.82 18.52 10.67
C LEU A 52 -11.42 18.93 10.27
N VAL A 53 -10.43 18.44 10.99
CA VAL A 53 -9.03 18.64 10.64
C VAL A 53 -8.67 17.78 9.44
N VAL A 54 -8.24 18.44 8.36
CA VAL A 54 -7.73 17.79 7.14
C VAL A 54 -6.22 17.99 7.11
N THR A 55 -5.50 16.90 6.90
CA THR A 55 -4.03 16.87 6.89
C THR A 55 -3.51 16.58 5.48
N LEU A 56 -2.67 17.45 4.96
CA LEU A 56 -1.86 17.21 3.77
C LEU A 56 -0.53 16.60 4.20
N HIS A 57 -0.27 15.37 3.84
CA HIS A 57 0.98 14.65 4.07
C HIS A 57 1.94 14.93 2.91
N GLN A 58 3.23 15.10 3.24
CA GLN A 58 4.31 15.37 2.30
C GLN A 58 5.48 14.43 2.59
N GLU A 59 5.29 13.15 2.30
CA GLU A 59 6.27 12.11 2.62
C GLU A 59 7.52 12.27 1.75
N GLY A 60 8.67 12.40 2.38
CA GLY A 60 9.96 12.63 1.74
C GLY A 60 10.35 14.10 1.65
N SER A 61 9.52 15.05 2.11
CA SER A 61 9.90 16.46 2.19
C SER A 61 10.87 16.70 3.35
N PRO A 62 12.01 17.37 3.13
CA PRO A 62 12.96 17.69 4.19
C PRO A 62 12.51 18.84 5.11
N GLN A 63 11.46 19.57 4.73
CA GLN A 63 11.03 20.79 5.43
C GLN A 63 9.69 20.65 6.14
N HIS A 64 8.77 19.84 5.60
CA HIS A 64 7.43 19.68 6.11
C HIS A 64 6.96 18.24 5.89
N ASP A 65 6.56 17.53 6.94
CA ASP A 65 5.92 16.22 6.83
C ASP A 65 4.41 16.31 6.69
N HIS A 66 3.80 17.37 7.24
CA HIS A 66 2.35 17.57 7.13
C HIS A 66 1.95 19.04 7.30
N LEU A 67 0.83 19.40 6.70
CA LEU A 67 0.14 20.67 6.87
C LEU A 67 -1.31 20.38 7.25
N GLU A 68 -1.91 21.22 8.08
CA GLU A 68 -3.29 21.04 8.54
C GLU A 68 -4.16 22.22 8.13
N THR A 69 -5.40 21.93 7.80
CA THR A 69 -6.49 22.88 7.62
C THR A 69 -7.78 22.34 8.24
N THR A 70 -8.85 23.11 8.22
CA THR A 70 -10.14 22.66 8.73
C THR A 70 -11.23 22.87 7.69
N THR A 71 -12.25 21.99 7.73
CA THR A 71 -13.42 22.13 6.88
C THR A 71 -14.32 23.28 7.35
N ASP A 72 -14.97 23.95 6.41
CA ASP A 72 -16.09 24.86 6.69
C ASP A 72 -17.43 24.10 6.96
N ALA A 73 -18.53 24.85 7.06
CA ALA A 73 -19.85 24.27 7.33
C ALA A 73 -20.39 23.42 6.18
N GLU A 74 -19.94 23.65 4.99
CA GLU A 74 -20.28 22.92 3.76
C GLU A 74 -19.32 21.75 3.49
N GLY A 75 -18.26 21.59 4.29
CA GLY A 75 -17.26 20.54 4.16
C GLY A 75 -16.08 20.90 3.26
N HIS A 76 -15.98 22.14 2.77
CA HIS A 76 -14.86 22.56 1.96
C HIS A 76 -13.59 22.77 2.78
N PHE A 77 -12.45 22.44 2.20
CA PHE A 77 -11.13 22.72 2.74
C PHE A 77 -10.17 23.16 1.64
N GLN A 78 -9.10 23.88 2.02
CA GLN A 78 -8.08 24.29 1.08
C GLN A 78 -6.69 24.35 1.73
N PHE A 79 -5.67 24.08 0.93
CA PHE A 79 -4.26 24.32 1.24
C PHE A 79 -3.70 25.27 0.20
N GLU A 80 -3.14 26.39 0.67
CA GLU A 80 -2.60 27.44 -0.20
C GLU A 80 -1.08 27.38 -0.26
N ASN A 81 -0.53 27.89 -1.38
CA ASN A 81 0.91 28.06 -1.59
C ASN A 81 1.74 26.78 -1.51
N ILE A 82 1.16 25.64 -1.92
CA ILE A 82 1.88 24.38 -1.97
C ILE A 82 2.84 24.39 -3.17
N VAL A 83 4.12 24.26 -2.88
CA VAL A 83 5.16 24.13 -3.91
C VAL A 83 5.50 22.65 -4.06
N PRO A 84 5.13 22.00 -5.17
CA PRO A 84 5.41 20.58 -5.36
C PRO A 84 6.92 20.32 -5.42
N GLU A 85 7.36 19.38 -4.63
CA GLU A 85 8.76 18.92 -4.62
C GLU A 85 8.87 17.61 -5.41
N SER A 86 9.96 17.46 -6.16
CA SER A 86 10.27 16.20 -6.82
C SER A 86 10.57 15.11 -5.77
N PHE A 87 10.05 13.90 -6.00
CA PHE A 87 10.23 12.74 -5.10
C PHE A 87 9.47 12.81 -3.78
N VAL A 88 8.61 13.79 -3.57
CA VAL A 88 7.67 13.83 -2.45
C VAL A 88 6.37 13.15 -2.84
N VAL A 89 5.88 12.26 -1.99
CA VAL A 89 4.56 11.65 -2.12
C VAL A 89 3.56 12.49 -1.32
N TYR A 90 2.50 12.90 -1.99
CA TYR A 90 1.46 13.71 -1.39
C TYR A 90 0.21 12.88 -1.13
N GLY A 91 -0.40 13.07 0.02
CA GLY A 91 -1.67 12.47 0.37
C GLY A 91 -2.48 13.43 1.23
N VAL A 92 -3.81 13.33 1.16
CA VAL A 92 -4.69 14.08 2.04
C VAL A 92 -5.49 13.11 2.89
N SER A 93 -5.60 13.38 4.18
CA SER A 93 -6.41 12.58 5.08
C SER A 93 -7.26 13.44 6.01
N VAL A 94 -8.35 12.82 6.49
CA VAL A 94 -9.23 13.33 7.53
C VAL A 94 -9.51 12.22 8.53
N ARG A 95 -9.45 12.54 9.83
CA ARG A 95 -9.84 11.60 10.89
C ARG A 95 -11.25 11.92 11.37
N TYR A 96 -12.10 10.89 11.37
CA TYR A 96 -13.46 10.98 11.87
C TYR A 96 -13.85 9.72 12.64
N GLN A 97 -14.34 9.86 13.88
CA GLN A 97 -14.78 8.76 14.76
C GLN A 97 -13.79 7.57 14.79
N GLU A 98 -12.51 7.85 15.08
CA GLU A 98 -11.38 6.90 15.12
C GLU A 98 -11.00 6.27 13.77
N ALA A 99 -11.73 6.56 12.69
CA ALA A 99 -11.38 6.14 11.34
C ALA A 99 -10.52 7.20 10.63
N LEU A 100 -9.58 6.76 9.81
CA LEU A 100 -8.77 7.61 8.93
C LEU A 100 -9.22 7.40 7.49
N TYR A 101 -9.65 8.49 6.84
CA TYR A 101 -10.02 8.52 5.43
C TYR A 101 -8.99 9.34 4.66
N GLY A 102 -8.66 8.96 3.45
CA GLY A 102 -7.68 9.72 2.70
C GLY A 102 -7.45 9.18 1.29
N THR A 103 -6.71 9.95 0.52
CA THR A 103 -6.33 9.62 -0.84
C THR A 103 -4.96 10.19 -1.17
N ASP A 104 -4.23 9.47 -2.01
CA ASP A 104 -2.99 10.00 -2.59
C ASP A 104 -3.32 11.03 -3.67
N ILE A 105 -2.46 12.04 -3.79
CA ILE A 105 -2.61 13.11 -4.77
C ILE A 105 -1.35 13.30 -5.60
N ASN A 106 -1.51 13.55 -6.91
CA ASN A 106 -0.41 13.91 -7.78
C ASN A 106 -0.39 15.43 -8.01
N LEU A 107 0.69 16.08 -7.58
CA LEU A 107 0.89 17.52 -7.74
C LEU A 107 1.92 17.87 -8.82
N LEU A 108 2.58 16.87 -9.42
CA LEU A 108 3.70 17.11 -10.33
C LEU A 108 3.29 17.68 -11.69
N ASP A 109 2.03 17.52 -12.07
CA ASP A 109 1.47 18.10 -13.33
C ASP A 109 1.04 19.56 -13.18
N GLY A 110 1.21 20.14 -11.98
CA GLY A 110 0.83 21.54 -11.70
C GLY A 110 -0.68 21.79 -11.73
N LYS A 111 -1.49 20.74 -11.73
CA LYS A 111 -2.96 20.80 -11.71
C LYS A 111 -3.48 19.87 -10.62
N PRO A 112 -3.59 20.35 -9.37
CA PRO A 112 -4.17 19.56 -8.31
C PRO A 112 -5.61 19.17 -8.67
N PRO A 113 -6.00 17.89 -8.47
CA PRO A 113 -7.39 17.50 -8.65
C PRO A 113 -8.27 18.13 -7.57
N LEU A 114 -9.56 18.33 -7.86
CA LEU A 114 -10.55 18.53 -6.81
C LEU A 114 -10.64 17.27 -5.97
N LEU A 115 -10.37 17.36 -4.67
CA LEU A 115 -10.36 16.22 -3.77
C LEU A 115 -11.74 16.01 -3.18
N LEU A 116 -12.22 14.76 -3.24
CA LEU A 116 -13.45 14.33 -2.59
C LEU A 116 -13.08 13.28 -1.54
N LEU A 117 -13.29 13.61 -0.27
CA LEU A 117 -13.12 12.71 0.86
C LEU A 117 -14.48 12.35 1.41
N GLU A 118 -14.83 11.09 1.37
CA GLU A 118 -16.09 10.58 1.92
C GLU A 118 -15.82 9.94 3.27
N ILE A 119 -16.44 10.46 4.32
CA ILE A 119 -16.41 9.91 5.68
C ILE A 119 -17.73 9.19 5.96
N PHE A 120 -17.74 8.32 6.96
CA PHE A 120 -18.91 7.56 7.36
C PHE A 120 -18.99 7.50 8.89
N GLU A 121 -20.22 7.39 9.41
CA GLU A 121 -20.45 7.12 10.82
C GLU A 121 -19.83 5.78 11.22
N ALA A 122 -19.25 5.73 12.44
CA ALA A 122 -18.65 4.52 12.94
C ALA A 122 -19.65 3.57 13.58
N THR A 123 -19.40 2.27 13.46
CA THR A 123 -20.08 1.21 14.19
C THR A 123 -19.09 0.15 14.64
N ASP A 124 -19.34 -0.48 15.78
CA ASP A 124 -18.58 -1.62 16.30
C ASP A 124 -19.24 -2.98 15.97
N ASP A 125 -20.29 -2.97 15.14
CA ASP A 125 -20.96 -4.19 14.69
C ASP A 125 -20.13 -4.95 13.65
N LEU A 126 -19.33 -5.89 14.10
CA LEU A 126 -18.51 -6.72 13.22
C LEU A 126 -19.31 -7.53 12.16
N ARG A 127 -20.63 -7.64 12.30
CA ARG A 127 -21.47 -8.39 11.35
C ARG A 127 -21.55 -7.75 9.99
N ILE A 128 -21.30 -6.44 9.88
CA ILE A 128 -21.25 -5.72 8.60
C ILE A 128 -20.04 -6.11 7.74
N ILE A 129 -19.01 -6.73 8.35
CA ILE A 129 -17.78 -7.15 7.63
C ILE A 129 -17.92 -8.62 7.26
N HIS A 130 -17.71 -8.94 5.99
CA HIS A 130 -17.61 -10.31 5.49
C HIS A 130 -16.43 -10.45 4.52
N ALA A 131 -16.07 -11.68 4.14
CA ALA A 131 -15.05 -11.90 3.14
C ALA A 131 -15.67 -12.28 1.78
N ASN A 132 -15.44 -11.47 0.75
CA ASN A 132 -15.81 -11.81 -0.63
C ASN A 132 -14.97 -12.97 -1.14
N SER A 133 -13.69 -13.00 -0.79
CA SER A 133 -12.81 -14.09 -1.17
C SER A 133 -11.71 -14.33 -0.14
N ALA A 134 -11.29 -15.57 -0.05
CA ALA A 134 -10.08 -15.97 0.65
C ALA A 134 -9.25 -16.88 -0.26
N SER A 135 -7.96 -16.63 -0.33
CA SER A 135 -7.01 -17.42 -1.11
C SER A 135 -5.85 -17.84 -0.21
N ILE A 136 -5.51 -19.11 -0.22
CA ILE A 136 -4.41 -19.69 0.54
C ILE A 136 -3.48 -20.36 -0.47
N LEU A 137 -2.23 -19.95 -0.48
CA LEU A 137 -1.20 -20.51 -1.34
C LEU A 137 -0.10 -21.14 -0.49
N PHE A 138 0.09 -22.44 -0.58
CA PHE A 138 1.26 -23.13 -0.07
C PHE A 138 2.40 -22.96 -1.09
N ALA A 139 3.22 -21.94 -0.87
CA ALA A 139 4.17 -21.46 -1.87
C ALA A 139 5.44 -22.30 -1.96
N ASN A 140 5.88 -22.83 -0.83
CA ASN A 140 7.10 -23.63 -0.72
C ASN A 140 7.05 -24.56 0.49
N ALA A 141 7.74 -25.69 0.41
CA ALA A 141 8.02 -26.56 1.54
C ALA A 141 9.53 -26.78 1.62
N ASP A 142 10.15 -26.26 2.67
CA ASP A 142 11.58 -26.34 2.88
C ASP A 142 11.94 -27.58 3.71
N LYS A 143 12.75 -28.47 3.12
CA LYS A 143 13.20 -29.70 3.79
C LYS A 143 14.25 -29.45 4.88
N GLU A 144 15.01 -28.35 4.81
CA GLU A 144 16.12 -28.08 5.74
C GLU A 144 15.59 -27.50 7.05
N THR A 145 14.68 -26.52 6.96
CA THR A 145 14.00 -25.91 8.10
C THR A 145 12.77 -26.72 8.55
N GLN A 146 12.24 -27.60 7.69
CA GLN A 146 10.97 -28.29 7.86
C GLN A 146 9.82 -27.31 8.10
N THR A 147 9.73 -26.31 7.26
CA THR A 147 8.68 -25.29 7.28
C THR A 147 7.95 -25.23 5.94
N VAL A 148 6.66 -24.93 5.99
CA VAL A 148 5.85 -24.57 4.82
C VAL A 148 5.63 -23.08 4.81
N SER A 149 5.99 -22.43 3.69
CA SER A 149 5.73 -21.01 3.48
C SER A 149 4.33 -20.83 2.87
N VAL A 150 3.55 -19.95 3.47
CA VAL A 150 2.16 -19.69 3.08
C VAL A 150 1.98 -18.22 2.76
N LEU A 151 1.20 -17.95 1.72
CA LEU A 151 0.63 -16.64 1.42
C LEU A 151 -0.90 -16.75 1.51
N GLU A 152 -1.49 -15.86 2.28
CA GLU A 152 -2.95 -15.72 2.32
C GLU A 152 -3.37 -14.32 1.87
N ILE A 153 -4.47 -14.26 1.12
CA ILE A 153 -5.10 -13.02 0.69
C ILE A 153 -6.57 -13.13 1.06
N VAL A 154 -7.04 -12.23 1.91
CA VAL A 154 -8.44 -12.13 2.30
C VAL A 154 -8.97 -10.80 1.82
N GLN A 155 -9.96 -10.82 0.92
CA GLN A 155 -10.69 -9.64 0.50
C GLN A 155 -11.89 -9.46 1.41
N LEU A 156 -11.79 -8.54 2.36
CA LEU A 156 -12.90 -8.13 3.19
C LEU A 156 -13.81 -7.17 2.42
N ALA A 157 -15.10 -7.24 2.70
CA ALA A 157 -16.10 -6.30 2.20
C ALA A 157 -16.92 -5.73 3.34
N ASN A 158 -17.24 -4.45 3.22
CA ASN A 158 -18.19 -3.73 4.02
C ASN A 158 -19.23 -3.14 3.06
N ASP A 159 -20.40 -3.78 2.97
CA ASP A 159 -21.49 -3.35 2.07
C ASP A 159 -22.49 -2.40 2.76
N SER A 160 -22.17 -1.95 3.98
CA SER A 160 -22.99 -0.99 4.71
C SER A 160 -22.58 0.45 4.40
N ASP A 161 -23.38 1.40 4.86
CA ASP A 161 -23.09 2.84 4.81
C ASP A 161 -22.41 3.34 6.10
N TYR A 162 -21.72 2.46 6.82
CA TYR A 162 -21.04 2.74 8.09
C TYR A 162 -19.61 2.21 8.04
N THR A 163 -18.69 2.92 8.69
CA THR A 163 -17.33 2.41 8.89
C THR A 163 -17.28 1.51 10.12
N TYR A 164 -16.77 0.32 9.96
CA TYR A 164 -16.45 -0.54 11.09
C TYR A 164 -15.23 -0.01 11.84
N VAL A 165 -15.38 0.21 13.14
CA VAL A 165 -14.28 0.55 14.07
C VAL A 165 -14.35 -0.41 15.24
N ALA A 166 -13.25 -1.08 15.55
CA ALA A 166 -13.19 -1.99 16.68
C ALA A 166 -13.44 -1.24 18.00
N GLY A 167 -14.44 -1.66 18.76
CA GLY A 167 -14.73 -1.08 20.07
C GLY A 167 -13.55 -1.28 21.04
N THR A 168 -13.17 -0.24 21.75
CA THR A 168 -12.05 -0.23 22.70
C THR A 168 -12.26 -1.18 23.87
N ASP A 169 -13.53 -1.43 24.24
CA ASP A 169 -13.92 -2.19 25.41
C ASP A 169 -14.10 -3.69 25.15
N ASN A 170 -14.08 -4.11 23.88
CA ASN A 170 -14.31 -5.50 23.51
C ASN A 170 -13.16 -6.06 22.65
N PRO A 171 -12.22 -6.83 23.26
CA PRO A 171 -11.14 -7.46 22.50
C PRO A 171 -11.62 -8.43 21.40
N MET A 172 -12.88 -8.87 21.46
CA MET A 172 -13.47 -9.77 20.44
C MET A 172 -13.89 -9.03 19.17
N SER A 173 -13.96 -7.69 19.20
CA SER A 173 -14.28 -6.86 18.03
C SER A 173 -13.09 -6.65 17.09
N LEU A 174 -11.90 -7.14 17.43
CA LEU A 174 -10.73 -7.01 16.57
C LEU A 174 -10.85 -7.91 15.32
N LEU A 175 -10.30 -7.43 14.20
CA LEU A 175 -10.17 -8.22 12.96
C LEU A 175 -9.06 -9.27 13.15
N ARG A 176 -9.45 -10.47 13.57
CA ARG A 176 -8.51 -11.55 13.92
C ARG A 176 -8.32 -12.54 12.79
N PHE A 177 -7.08 -12.90 12.55
CA PHE A 177 -6.66 -13.91 11.59
C PHE A 177 -5.86 -14.98 12.32
N GLY A 178 -6.39 -16.23 12.26
CA GLY A 178 -5.74 -17.36 12.89
C GLY A 178 -4.59 -17.90 12.05
N LEU A 179 -3.51 -18.31 12.72
CA LEU A 179 -2.35 -18.99 12.13
C LEU A 179 -2.19 -20.38 12.72
N PRO A 180 -1.56 -21.33 11.98
CA PRO A 180 -1.16 -22.63 12.53
C PRO A 180 -0.25 -22.48 13.75
N PRO A 181 -0.25 -23.46 14.68
CA PRO A 181 0.68 -23.44 15.80
C PRO A 181 2.14 -23.43 15.35
N GLY A 182 2.97 -22.63 16.02
CA GLY A 182 4.38 -22.52 15.69
C GLY A 182 4.69 -21.69 14.44
N SER A 183 3.71 -20.93 13.95
CA SER A 183 3.95 -20.01 12.83
C SER A 183 4.92 -18.92 13.20
N GLU A 184 5.86 -18.65 12.29
CA GLU A 184 6.92 -17.64 12.39
C GLU A 184 6.97 -16.78 11.11
N SER A 185 7.82 -15.76 11.10
CA SER A 185 8.06 -14.89 9.92
C SER A 185 6.81 -14.21 9.38
N LEU A 186 5.85 -13.86 10.27
CA LEU A 186 4.63 -13.18 9.86
C LEU A 186 4.94 -11.81 9.26
N GLN A 187 4.44 -11.58 8.04
CA GLN A 187 4.40 -10.28 7.39
C GLN A 187 2.97 -10.00 6.95
N VAL A 188 2.48 -8.80 7.22
CA VAL A 188 1.12 -8.38 6.84
C VAL A 188 1.21 -7.14 5.98
N ASP A 189 0.49 -7.13 4.88
CA ASP A 189 0.34 -5.98 3.98
C ASP A 189 -1.15 -5.67 3.77
N THR A 190 -1.50 -4.40 3.88
CA THR A 190 -2.86 -3.91 3.64
C THR A 190 -2.82 -2.45 3.22
N ARG A 191 -3.83 -2.03 2.48
CA ARG A 191 -4.04 -0.62 2.09
C ARG A 191 -4.96 0.14 3.03
N LEU A 192 -5.40 -0.47 4.12
CA LEU A 192 -6.20 0.22 5.12
C LEU A 192 -5.38 1.31 5.78
N LEU A 193 -5.92 2.52 5.79
CA LEU A 193 -5.22 3.68 6.34
C LEU A 193 -5.13 3.57 7.87
N GLY A 194 -3.94 3.86 8.40
CA GLY A 194 -3.69 3.80 9.83
C GLY A 194 -3.72 2.37 10.41
N ALA A 195 -3.62 1.34 9.58
CA ALA A 195 -3.59 -0.03 10.04
C ALA A 195 -2.33 -0.31 10.87
N ASP A 196 -2.54 -0.96 12.01
CA ASP A 196 -1.50 -1.55 12.84
C ASP A 196 -1.75 -3.05 13.02
N VAL A 197 -0.70 -3.82 13.28
CA VAL A 197 -0.78 -5.27 13.42
C VAL A 197 -0.29 -5.69 14.80
N VAL A 198 -1.17 -6.37 15.51
CA VAL A 198 -0.86 -6.89 16.85
C VAL A 198 -0.87 -8.41 16.82
N GLN A 199 0.22 -9.02 17.26
CA GLN A 199 0.28 -10.46 17.43
C GLN A 199 -0.59 -10.89 18.61
N VAL A 200 -1.38 -11.94 18.42
CA VAL A 200 -2.25 -12.54 19.43
C VAL A 200 -1.92 -14.02 19.57
N ASP A 201 -2.44 -14.67 20.61
CA ASP A 201 -2.12 -16.05 21.02
C ASP A 201 -2.05 -17.09 19.89
N ARG A 202 -2.95 -16.98 18.88
CA ARG A 202 -3.07 -17.92 17.76
C ARG A 202 -3.19 -17.22 16.42
N GLY A 203 -2.32 -16.22 16.20
CA GLY A 203 -2.34 -15.45 14.98
C GLY A 203 -2.07 -13.97 15.20
N PHE A 204 -2.81 -13.12 14.51
CA PHE A 204 -2.68 -11.68 14.62
C PHE A 204 -4.04 -10.99 14.52
N ALA A 205 -4.10 -9.74 14.93
CA ALA A 205 -5.22 -8.84 14.71
C ALA A 205 -4.76 -7.61 13.93
N VAL A 206 -5.61 -7.14 13.03
CA VAL A 206 -5.43 -5.87 12.34
C VAL A 206 -6.27 -4.82 13.07
N LEU A 207 -5.59 -3.77 13.53
CA LEU A 207 -6.19 -2.59 14.15
C LEU A 207 -6.34 -1.54 13.06
N ALA A 208 -7.50 -1.56 12.40
CA ALA A 208 -7.84 -0.60 11.35
C ALA A 208 -9.34 -0.38 11.33
N ALA A 209 -9.76 0.80 10.94
CA ALA A 209 -11.12 1.05 10.52
C ALA A 209 -11.36 0.42 9.14
N ILE A 210 -12.55 -0.14 8.92
CA ILE A 210 -12.98 -0.70 7.63
C ILE A 210 -14.11 0.15 7.10
N PRO A 211 -13.83 1.13 6.25
CA PRO A 211 -14.88 1.91 5.58
C PRO A 211 -15.68 1.05 4.60
N PRO A 212 -16.81 1.53 4.09
CA PRO A 212 -17.53 0.88 3.01
C PRO A 212 -16.64 0.56 1.81
N GLY A 213 -16.88 -0.59 1.18
CA GLY A 213 -16.12 -1.08 0.03
C GLY A 213 -15.33 -2.35 0.28
N GLN A 214 -14.33 -2.59 -0.58
CA GLN A 214 -13.52 -3.82 -0.57
C GLN A 214 -12.08 -3.52 -0.15
N HIS A 215 -11.55 -4.34 0.75
CA HIS A 215 -10.24 -4.14 1.37
C HIS A 215 -9.45 -5.45 1.42
N ASP A 216 -8.28 -5.45 0.82
CA ASP A 216 -7.42 -6.63 0.79
C ASP A 216 -6.50 -6.65 2.02
N ILE A 217 -6.47 -7.79 2.70
CA ILE A 217 -5.49 -8.12 3.73
C ILE A 217 -4.65 -9.27 3.19
N MET A 218 -3.39 -9.00 2.95
CA MET A 218 -2.42 -9.98 2.48
C MET A 218 -1.40 -10.27 3.58
N TYR A 219 -1.11 -11.55 3.81
CA TYR A 219 -0.11 -11.91 4.79
C TYR A 219 0.62 -13.19 4.43
N THR A 220 1.88 -13.25 4.84
CA THR A 220 2.76 -14.41 4.66
C THR A 220 3.27 -14.87 6.01
N TYR A 221 3.51 -16.15 6.12
CA TYR A 221 4.10 -16.77 7.30
C TYR A 221 4.68 -18.13 6.94
N GLU A 222 5.43 -18.68 7.86
CA GLU A 222 5.92 -20.05 7.80
C GLU A 222 5.40 -20.84 8.99
N PHE A 223 5.06 -22.11 8.79
CA PHE A 223 4.71 -23.01 9.88
C PHE A 223 5.47 -24.32 9.79
N PRO A 224 5.84 -24.93 10.94
CA PRO A 224 6.62 -26.16 10.95
C PRO A 224 5.79 -27.38 10.61
N TYR A 225 6.44 -28.40 10.01
CA TYR A 225 5.89 -29.73 9.81
C TYR A 225 6.87 -30.81 10.30
N THR A 226 6.37 -32.00 10.65
CA THR A 226 7.21 -33.05 11.24
C THR A 226 7.27 -34.34 10.44
N GLY A 227 6.39 -34.54 9.49
CA GLY A 227 6.30 -35.76 8.70
C GLY A 227 6.17 -35.47 7.21
N THR A 228 5.90 -36.54 6.43
CA THR A 228 5.55 -36.38 5.01
C THR A 228 4.12 -35.93 4.78
N VAL A 229 3.32 -35.89 5.84
CA VAL A 229 1.92 -35.46 5.83
C VAL A 229 1.70 -34.52 7.00
N GLU A 230 1.05 -33.39 6.74
CA GLU A 230 0.67 -32.41 7.75
C GLU A 230 -0.78 -31.97 7.53
N THR A 231 -1.50 -31.68 8.61
CA THR A 231 -2.88 -31.17 8.53
C THR A 231 -2.92 -29.69 8.83
N PHE A 232 -3.21 -28.91 7.83
CA PHE A 232 -3.43 -27.47 7.94
C PHE A 232 -4.90 -27.22 8.30
N THR A 233 -5.15 -26.64 9.47
CA THR A 233 -6.50 -26.27 9.94
C THR A 233 -6.68 -24.77 9.85
N LYS A 234 -7.75 -24.33 9.19
CA LYS A 234 -8.09 -22.91 9.05
C LYS A 234 -9.52 -22.63 9.49
N SER A 235 -9.71 -21.47 10.13
CA SER A 235 -11.02 -20.91 10.40
C SER A 235 -11.22 -19.60 9.63
N LEU A 236 -12.46 -19.37 9.17
CA LEU A 236 -12.87 -18.19 8.43
C LEU A 236 -13.80 -17.34 9.33
N PRO A 237 -13.27 -16.44 10.15
CA PRO A 237 -14.08 -15.66 11.09
C PRO A 237 -15.10 -14.77 10.38
N PHE A 238 -14.81 -14.35 9.15
CA PHE A 238 -15.68 -13.52 8.32
C PHE A 238 -16.49 -14.30 7.27
N GLY A 239 -16.37 -15.65 7.25
CA GLY A 239 -16.84 -16.47 6.14
C GLY A 239 -16.00 -16.27 4.88
N ALA A 240 -16.47 -16.74 3.73
CA ALA A 240 -15.95 -16.39 2.41
C ALA A 240 -16.98 -16.77 1.34
N GLU A 241 -17.29 -15.87 0.43
CA GLU A 241 -18.13 -16.20 -0.73
C GLU A 241 -17.39 -17.12 -1.69
N GLY A 242 -16.07 -16.96 -1.80
CA GLY A 242 -15.19 -17.85 -2.54
C GLY A 242 -13.91 -18.15 -1.76
N LEU A 243 -13.58 -19.42 -1.60
CA LEU A 243 -12.31 -19.89 -1.06
C LEU A 243 -11.51 -20.57 -2.16
N ARG A 244 -10.21 -20.30 -2.21
CA ARG A 244 -9.24 -20.99 -3.06
C ARG A 244 -8.05 -21.43 -2.23
N VAL A 245 -7.70 -22.70 -2.38
CA VAL A 245 -6.48 -23.25 -1.79
C VAL A 245 -5.62 -23.78 -2.93
N LEU A 246 -4.39 -23.28 -3.01
CA LEU A 246 -3.48 -23.56 -4.12
C LEU A 246 -2.13 -24.08 -3.62
N SER A 247 -1.52 -24.92 -4.42
CA SER A 247 -0.11 -25.27 -4.31
C SER A 247 0.46 -25.60 -5.68
N PRO A 248 1.72 -25.21 -6.02
CA PRO A 248 2.40 -25.77 -7.18
C PRO A 248 2.49 -27.30 -7.03
N ASP A 249 2.29 -28.05 -8.13
CA ASP A 249 2.29 -29.53 -8.10
C ASP A 249 3.61 -30.11 -7.53
N GLU A 250 4.70 -29.38 -7.65
CA GLU A 250 6.03 -29.79 -7.18
C GLU A 250 6.30 -29.53 -5.70
N VAL A 251 5.39 -28.83 -4.99
CA VAL A 251 5.60 -28.40 -3.59
C VAL A 251 4.96 -29.40 -2.63
N VAL A 252 3.65 -29.57 -2.70
CA VAL A 252 2.88 -30.53 -1.87
C VAL A 252 1.66 -31.01 -2.62
N THR A 253 1.16 -32.20 -2.25
CA THR A 253 -0.14 -32.70 -2.72
C THR A 253 -1.24 -32.26 -1.78
N LEU A 254 -2.29 -31.60 -2.34
CA LEU A 254 -3.44 -31.10 -1.58
C LEU A 254 -4.59 -32.11 -1.57
N SER A 255 -5.17 -32.35 -0.40
CA SER A 255 -6.45 -33.02 -0.25
C SER A 255 -7.27 -32.44 0.89
N SER A 256 -8.59 -32.51 0.79
CA SER A 256 -9.49 -32.05 1.85
C SER A 256 -10.80 -32.83 1.78
N GLU A 257 -11.24 -33.34 2.93
CA GLU A 257 -12.56 -33.93 3.07
C GLU A 257 -13.65 -32.89 3.19
N ASP A 258 -13.30 -31.70 3.74
CA ASP A 258 -14.22 -30.60 4.00
C ASP A 258 -14.52 -29.76 2.74
N LEU A 259 -13.53 -29.64 1.83
CA LEU A 259 -13.59 -28.74 0.68
C LEU A 259 -13.72 -29.44 -0.68
N GLY A 260 -13.63 -30.77 -0.70
CA GLY A 260 -13.70 -31.57 -1.94
C GLY A 260 -12.34 -31.81 -2.60
N SER A 261 -12.37 -32.31 -3.84
CA SER A 261 -11.18 -32.77 -4.56
C SER A 261 -10.40 -31.64 -5.18
N ALA A 262 -9.07 -31.75 -5.16
CA ALA A 262 -8.21 -30.85 -5.91
C ALA A 262 -8.34 -31.06 -7.42
N SER A 263 -8.30 -29.99 -8.18
CA SER A 263 -8.21 -29.94 -9.64
C SER A 263 -6.86 -29.38 -10.07
N SER A 264 -6.37 -29.78 -11.24
CA SER A 264 -5.14 -29.21 -11.80
C SER A 264 -5.45 -27.98 -12.67
N ILE A 265 -4.70 -26.92 -12.46
CA ILE A 265 -4.75 -25.70 -13.28
C ILE A 265 -3.34 -25.28 -13.67
N THR A 266 -3.20 -24.53 -14.76
CA THR A 266 -1.90 -23.96 -15.17
C THR A 266 -1.92 -22.44 -14.97
N ILE A 267 -0.91 -21.92 -14.26
CA ILE A 267 -0.73 -20.51 -14.02
C ILE A 267 0.61 -20.08 -14.63
N GLY A 268 0.55 -19.31 -15.73
CA GLY A 268 1.74 -19.11 -16.56
C GLY A 268 2.18 -20.45 -17.15
N ASP A 269 3.42 -20.87 -16.87
CA ASP A 269 3.99 -22.12 -17.35
C ASP A 269 4.07 -23.21 -16.25
N ARG A 270 3.44 -22.98 -15.10
CA ARG A 270 3.52 -23.91 -13.95
C ARG A 270 2.17 -24.55 -13.65
N PRO A 271 2.13 -25.85 -13.43
CA PRO A 271 0.95 -26.55 -12.96
C PRO A 271 0.74 -26.31 -11.45
N TYR A 272 -0.52 -26.16 -11.06
CA TYR A 272 -0.95 -25.98 -9.68
C TYR A 272 -2.12 -26.91 -9.38
N GLN A 273 -2.17 -27.38 -8.16
CA GLN A 273 -3.36 -27.96 -7.57
C GLN A 273 -4.23 -26.87 -7.01
N LEU A 274 -5.52 -26.95 -7.21
CA LEU A 274 -6.52 -25.99 -6.78
C LEU A 274 -7.70 -26.71 -6.15
N ILE A 275 -8.05 -26.34 -4.92
CA ILE A 275 -9.33 -26.64 -4.28
C ILE A 275 -10.13 -25.36 -4.24
N GLU A 276 -11.35 -25.37 -4.79
CA GLU A 276 -12.26 -24.23 -4.75
C GLU A 276 -13.54 -24.63 -4.00
N GLN A 277 -13.99 -23.73 -3.12
CA GLN A 277 -15.26 -23.86 -2.42
C GLN A 277 -15.96 -22.50 -2.36
N ALA A 278 -17.27 -22.49 -2.53
CA ALA A 278 -18.08 -21.29 -2.45
C ALA A 278 -18.96 -21.28 -1.20
N ASN A 279 -19.37 -20.07 -0.80
CA ASN A 279 -20.38 -19.81 0.24
C ASN A 279 -20.05 -20.46 1.59
N LEU A 280 -18.84 -20.25 2.07
CA LEU A 280 -18.43 -20.67 3.41
C LEU A 280 -19.00 -19.72 4.46
N ALA A 281 -19.75 -20.24 5.40
CA ALA A 281 -20.38 -19.44 6.44
C ALA A 281 -19.37 -18.79 7.38
N ARG A 282 -19.74 -17.71 8.02
CA ARG A 282 -18.95 -17.07 9.06
C ARG A 282 -18.62 -18.06 10.19
N GLY A 283 -17.34 -18.10 10.59
CA GLY A 283 -16.85 -19.02 11.62
C GLY A 283 -16.63 -20.46 11.13
N SER A 284 -16.81 -20.75 9.84
CA SER A 284 -16.47 -22.05 9.25
C SER A 284 -15.03 -22.43 9.55
N ARG A 285 -14.81 -23.73 9.72
CA ARG A 285 -13.49 -24.33 9.89
C ARG A 285 -13.35 -25.47 8.89
N PHE A 286 -12.17 -25.61 8.33
CA PHE A 286 -11.84 -26.70 7.42
C PHE A 286 -10.40 -27.17 7.62
N ASN A 287 -10.12 -28.37 7.13
CA ASN A 287 -8.80 -28.98 7.15
C ASN A 287 -8.33 -29.23 5.72
N VAL A 288 -7.05 -28.96 5.47
CA VAL A 288 -6.35 -29.33 4.24
C VAL A 288 -5.19 -30.23 4.63
N THR A 289 -5.14 -31.41 4.07
CA THR A 289 -4.02 -32.33 4.24
C THR A 289 -2.98 -32.04 3.17
N LEU A 290 -1.78 -31.73 3.62
CA LEU A 290 -0.60 -31.54 2.81
C LEU A 290 0.19 -32.84 2.80
N SER A 291 0.32 -33.50 1.67
CA SER A 291 1.08 -34.74 1.50
C SER A 291 2.33 -34.52 0.66
N ASP A 292 3.21 -35.49 0.65
CA ASP A 292 4.49 -35.48 -0.08
C ASP A 292 5.45 -34.37 0.40
N LEU A 293 5.31 -33.97 1.67
CA LEU A 293 6.21 -32.97 2.27
C LEU A 293 7.66 -33.49 2.27
N PRO A 294 8.63 -32.68 1.80
CA PRO A 294 10.01 -33.10 1.67
C PRO A 294 10.66 -33.34 3.05
N GLN A 295 11.43 -34.40 3.17
CA GLN A 295 12.15 -34.75 4.40
C GLN A 295 13.65 -34.58 4.23
N SER A 296 14.29 -33.93 5.19
CA SER A 296 15.75 -33.91 5.27
C SER A 296 16.27 -35.13 6.00
N SER A 297 17.38 -35.71 5.53
CA SER A 297 18.10 -36.72 6.30
C SER A 297 18.69 -36.09 7.58
N PHE A 298 18.91 -36.95 8.60
CA PHE A 298 19.50 -36.46 9.87
C PHE A 298 20.84 -35.73 9.66
N VAL A 299 21.64 -36.18 8.68
CA VAL A 299 22.94 -35.58 8.35
C VAL A 299 22.77 -34.20 7.69
N GLU A 300 21.78 -34.03 6.82
CA GLU A 300 21.46 -32.76 6.21
C GLU A 300 20.98 -31.72 7.26
N ARG A 301 20.15 -32.15 8.24
CA ARG A 301 19.71 -31.28 9.37
C ARG A 301 20.88 -30.78 10.22
N LEU A 302 21.83 -31.67 10.52
CA LEU A 302 23.05 -31.31 11.28
C LEU A 302 23.94 -30.35 10.50
N ALA A 303 24.06 -30.54 9.21
CA ALA A 303 24.85 -29.66 8.33
C ALA A 303 24.22 -28.27 8.18
N TYR A 304 22.89 -28.18 8.16
CA TYR A 304 22.15 -26.92 8.07
C TYR A 304 22.25 -26.12 9.38
N SER A 305 22.05 -26.73 10.52
CA SER A 305 22.19 -26.06 11.83
C SER A 305 23.58 -25.46 12.04
N ALA A 306 24.60 -26.01 11.39
CA ALA A 306 25.96 -25.48 11.39
C ALA A 306 26.19 -24.31 10.40
N LYS A 307 25.30 -24.11 9.41
CA LYS A 307 25.38 -23.09 8.36
C LYS A 307 24.41 -21.92 8.52
N SER A 308 23.39 -22.00 9.38
CA SER A 308 22.23 -21.12 9.43
C SER A 308 22.49 -19.74 10.04
N THR A 309 23.44 -19.00 9.48
CA THR A 309 23.67 -17.59 9.82
C THR A 309 23.36 -16.59 8.71
N ARG A 310 22.65 -16.97 7.65
CA ARG A 310 22.29 -16.01 6.58
C ARG A 310 20.89 -16.24 5.97
N PRO A 311 19.95 -15.32 6.13
CA PRO A 311 18.60 -15.39 5.56
C PRO A 311 18.54 -14.74 4.17
N VAL A 312 18.89 -15.43 3.08
CA VAL A 312 18.94 -14.77 1.76
C VAL A 312 18.10 -15.47 0.66
N VAL A 313 17.55 -16.67 0.88
CA VAL A 313 17.00 -17.45 -0.25
C VAL A 313 15.46 -17.48 -0.32
N VAL A 314 14.74 -17.21 0.76
CA VAL A 314 13.25 -17.35 0.79
C VAL A 314 12.53 -16.18 0.11
N ALA A 315 13.06 -14.98 0.23
CA ALA A 315 12.43 -13.76 -0.31
C ALA A 315 12.17 -13.79 -1.85
N PRO A 316 13.09 -14.28 -2.72
CA PRO A 316 12.84 -14.25 -4.16
C PRO A 316 11.77 -15.24 -4.64
N VAL A 317 11.59 -16.38 -3.97
CA VAL A 317 10.58 -17.38 -4.35
C VAL A 317 9.18 -16.88 -3.98
N ILE A 318 9.02 -16.31 -2.78
CA ILE A 318 7.76 -15.71 -2.35
C ILE A 318 7.38 -14.55 -3.28
N LEU A 319 8.34 -13.70 -3.64
CA LEU A 319 8.09 -12.57 -4.55
C LEU A 319 7.66 -13.03 -5.96
N ALA A 320 8.29 -14.07 -6.51
CA ALA A 320 7.92 -14.62 -7.81
C ALA A 320 6.53 -15.24 -7.82
N THR A 321 6.15 -15.93 -6.74
CA THR A 321 4.83 -16.56 -6.61
C THR A 321 3.75 -15.52 -6.36
N LEU A 322 4.04 -14.48 -5.60
CA LEU A 322 3.17 -13.33 -5.36
C LEU A 322 2.83 -12.60 -6.66
N MET A 323 3.83 -12.38 -7.52
CA MET A 323 3.64 -11.81 -8.85
C MET A 323 2.73 -12.68 -9.73
N ALA A 324 2.85 -13.99 -9.66
CA ALA A 324 2.00 -14.90 -10.44
C ALA A 324 0.53 -14.84 -9.99
N VAL A 325 0.26 -14.84 -8.68
CA VAL A 325 -1.11 -14.76 -8.13
C VAL A 325 -1.74 -13.40 -8.41
N LEU A 326 -0.99 -12.30 -8.24
CA LEU A 326 -1.47 -10.95 -8.57
C LEU A 326 -1.75 -10.79 -10.06
N THR A 327 -0.93 -11.39 -10.93
CA THR A 327 -1.15 -11.36 -12.37
C THR A 327 -2.44 -12.11 -12.75
N LEU A 328 -2.72 -13.23 -12.09
CA LEU A 328 -3.97 -13.99 -12.31
C LEU A 328 -5.20 -13.23 -11.84
N PHE A 329 -5.11 -12.61 -10.68
CA PHE A 329 -6.18 -11.75 -10.15
C PHE A 329 -6.42 -10.56 -11.10
N ALA A 330 -5.36 -9.92 -11.60
CA ALA A 330 -5.45 -8.84 -12.57
C ALA A 330 -6.08 -9.31 -13.90
N ILE A 331 -5.70 -10.50 -14.42
CA ILE A 331 -6.25 -11.04 -15.67
C ILE A 331 -7.74 -11.39 -15.51
N ARG A 332 -8.16 -11.99 -14.38
CA ARG A 332 -9.58 -12.29 -14.13
C ARG A 332 -10.41 -11.03 -13.89
N ARG A 333 -9.88 -10.06 -13.15
CA ARG A 333 -10.51 -8.74 -12.99
C ARG A 333 -10.65 -8.03 -14.33
N HIS A 334 -9.61 -8.08 -15.17
CA HIS A 334 -9.64 -7.49 -16.51
C HIS A 334 -10.67 -8.18 -17.44
N ARG A 335 -10.80 -9.50 -17.37
CA ARG A 335 -11.85 -10.24 -18.11
C ARG A 335 -13.27 -9.96 -17.61
N ARG A 336 -13.47 -9.72 -16.30
CA ARG A 336 -14.77 -9.28 -15.77
C ARG A 336 -15.11 -7.84 -16.17
N LEU A 337 -14.11 -6.95 -16.23
CA LEU A 337 -14.27 -5.57 -16.68
C LEU A 337 -14.50 -5.48 -18.20
N GLN A 338 -14.01 -6.45 -18.99
CA GLN A 338 -14.29 -6.54 -20.42
C GLN A 338 -15.70 -7.12 -20.74
N ALA A 339 -16.37 -7.72 -19.77
CA ALA A 339 -17.76 -8.17 -19.90
C ALA A 339 -18.79 -7.07 -19.60
N MET A 340 -18.36 -5.88 -19.14
CA MET A 340 -19.19 -4.68 -19.07
C MET A 340 -19.00 -3.86 -20.36
N PRO A 341 -20.07 -3.30 -20.95
CA PRO A 341 -19.92 -2.51 -22.19
C PRO A 341 -18.99 -1.33 -21.94
N ALA A 342 -18.05 -1.16 -22.85
CA ALA A 342 -17.00 -0.17 -22.82
C ALA A 342 -17.58 1.23 -22.56
N SER A 343 -17.26 1.78 -21.40
CA SER A 343 -17.19 3.21 -21.18
C SER A 343 -15.75 3.61 -21.50
N ASP A 344 -15.56 4.50 -22.44
CA ASP A 344 -14.27 5.01 -22.90
C ASP A 344 -13.44 5.49 -21.69
N GLY A 345 -12.51 4.64 -21.24
CA GLY A 345 -11.56 4.99 -20.19
C GLY A 345 -10.40 5.78 -20.79
N ASP A 346 -10.24 7.00 -20.33
CA ASP A 346 -9.19 7.95 -20.68
C ASP A 346 -7.79 7.29 -20.55
N PRO A 347 -6.95 7.28 -21.62
CA PRO A 347 -5.59 6.75 -21.58
C PRO A 347 -4.65 7.45 -20.59
N SER A 348 -5.05 8.63 -20.10
CA SER A 348 -4.31 9.41 -19.09
C SER A 348 -4.32 8.75 -17.71
N ALA A 349 -5.41 8.08 -17.32
CA ALA A 349 -5.54 7.44 -16.02
C ALA A 349 -4.61 6.22 -15.86
N VAL A 350 -4.38 5.46 -16.93
CA VAL A 350 -3.48 4.28 -16.91
C VAL A 350 -2.02 4.72 -16.76
N ARG A 351 -1.62 5.78 -17.48
CA ARG A 351 -0.28 6.35 -17.40
C ARG A 351 0.00 6.97 -16.03
N GLN A 352 -1.00 7.57 -15.42
CA GLN A 352 -0.93 8.13 -14.08
C GLN A 352 -0.65 7.06 -13.03
N GLN A 353 -1.32 5.92 -13.12
CA GLN A 353 -1.14 4.79 -12.19
C GLN A 353 0.24 4.12 -12.33
N GLU A 354 0.79 4.01 -13.55
CA GLU A 354 2.15 3.50 -13.77
C GLU A 354 3.21 4.44 -13.20
N ARG A 355 3.01 5.75 -13.30
CA ARG A 355 3.90 6.76 -12.75
C ARG A 355 3.96 6.72 -11.22
N TRP A 356 2.81 6.56 -10.55
CA TRP A 356 2.75 6.38 -9.09
C TRP A 356 3.51 5.15 -8.61
N THR A 357 3.42 4.05 -9.35
CA THR A 357 4.15 2.83 -9.02
C THR A 357 5.67 3.06 -9.10
N LEU A 358 6.15 3.82 -10.08
CA LEU A 358 7.56 4.13 -10.22
C LEU A 358 8.06 5.10 -9.14
N LEU A 359 7.27 6.10 -8.76
CA LEU A 359 7.60 7.02 -7.67
C LEU A 359 7.71 6.30 -6.32
N ARG A 360 6.79 5.36 -6.05
CA ARG A 360 6.86 4.52 -4.86
C ARG A 360 8.13 3.67 -4.81
N LEU A 361 8.53 3.08 -5.94
CA LEU A 361 9.77 2.31 -6.03
C LEU A 361 11.02 3.17 -5.81
N VAL A 362 11.00 4.45 -6.22
CA VAL A 362 12.11 5.38 -5.95
C VAL A 362 12.19 5.69 -4.46
N SER A 363 11.07 6.00 -3.79
CA SER A 363 11.06 6.29 -2.35
C SER A 363 11.50 5.09 -1.50
N GLU A 364 11.11 3.87 -1.90
CA GLU A 364 11.54 2.64 -1.24
C GLU A 364 13.06 2.37 -1.44
N LEU A 365 13.59 2.71 -2.62
CA LEU A 365 15.01 2.65 -2.92
C LEU A 365 15.83 3.65 -2.08
N GLU A 366 15.31 4.87 -1.88
CA GLU A 366 15.95 5.89 -1.05
C GLU A 366 15.96 5.49 0.42
N ARG A 367 14.84 5.00 0.94
CA ARG A 367 14.77 4.47 2.31
C ARG A 367 15.78 3.34 2.54
N SER A 368 15.88 2.40 1.61
CA SER A 368 16.84 1.29 1.70
C SER A 368 18.29 1.76 1.66
N TYR A 369 18.58 2.88 1.02
CA TYR A 369 19.90 3.50 1.00
C TYR A 369 20.19 4.26 2.30
N GLU A 370 19.23 5.02 2.83
CA GLU A 370 19.34 5.73 4.13
C GLU A 370 19.50 4.77 5.30
N ASP A 371 18.77 3.65 5.30
CA ASP A 371 18.88 2.58 6.29
C ASP A 371 20.21 1.79 6.20
N GLY A 372 21.06 2.10 5.21
CA GLY A 372 22.36 1.42 5.00
C GLY A 372 22.24 -0.02 4.49
N SER A 373 21.04 -0.47 4.12
CA SER A 373 20.79 -1.81 3.61
C SER A 373 21.18 -2.00 2.14
N LEU A 374 21.38 -0.89 1.40
CA LEU A 374 21.76 -0.91 -0.02
C LEU A 374 23.10 -0.19 -0.23
N PRO A 375 24.12 -0.84 -0.88
CA PRO A 375 25.37 -0.20 -1.23
C PRO A 375 25.17 0.97 -2.20
N ALA A 376 25.96 2.04 -2.05
CA ALA A 376 25.87 3.27 -2.85
C ALA A 376 25.93 3.02 -4.37
N GLU A 377 26.74 2.06 -4.82
CA GLU A 377 26.90 1.73 -6.24
C GLU A 377 25.63 1.11 -6.84
N ASP A 378 24.97 0.24 -6.08
CA ASP A 378 23.69 -0.39 -6.45
C ASP A 378 22.52 0.62 -6.41
N TYR A 379 22.53 1.51 -5.43
CA TYR A 379 21.58 2.61 -5.34
C TYR A 379 21.65 3.50 -6.58
N HIS A 380 22.81 4.05 -6.93
CA HIS A 380 22.97 4.92 -8.07
C HIS A 380 22.67 4.24 -9.42
N ARG A 381 22.92 2.94 -9.54
CA ARG A 381 22.57 2.16 -10.72
C ARG A 381 21.05 2.01 -10.86
N ARG A 382 20.35 1.59 -9.81
CA ARG A 382 18.90 1.38 -9.82
C ARG A 382 18.13 2.69 -9.95
N ARG A 383 18.57 3.74 -9.28
CA ARG A 383 17.99 5.07 -9.37
C ARG A 383 18.00 5.59 -10.81
N ARG A 384 19.14 5.52 -11.51
CA ARG A 384 19.24 5.94 -12.93
C ARG A 384 18.26 5.21 -13.86
N VAL A 385 18.00 3.92 -13.61
CA VAL A 385 17.05 3.13 -14.40
C VAL A 385 15.61 3.60 -14.15
N LEU A 386 15.24 3.86 -12.91
CA LEU A 386 13.90 4.34 -12.56
C LEU A 386 13.66 5.77 -13.05
N GLU A 387 14.65 6.66 -12.90
CA GLU A 387 14.60 8.04 -13.41
C GLU A 387 14.50 8.08 -14.95
N SER A 388 15.25 7.26 -15.67
CA SER A 388 15.16 7.19 -17.14
C SER A 388 13.78 6.73 -17.61
N ARG A 389 13.14 5.82 -16.86
CA ARG A 389 11.80 5.33 -17.17
C ARG A 389 10.70 6.36 -16.83
N LEU A 390 10.88 7.14 -15.77
CA LEU A 390 10.01 8.26 -15.43
C LEU A 390 10.09 9.39 -16.47
N LEU A 391 11.28 9.70 -16.95
CA LEU A 391 11.50 10.71 -17.98
C LEU A 391 10.92 10.29 -19.34
N SER A 392 11.04 9.01 -19.73
CA SER A 392 10.44 8.50 -20.98
C SER A 392 8.90 8.56 -20.99
N MET A 393 8.25 8.55 -19.81
CA MET A 393 6.80 8.71 -19.68
C MET A 393 6.34 10.19 -19.70
N GLN A 394 7.26 11.13 -19.74
CA GLN A 394 6.99 12.55 -19.77
C GLN A 394 7.08 13.14 -21.19
N GLU A 395 7.70 12.40 -22.13
CA GLU A 395 7.89 12.82 -23.53
C GLU A 395 6.80 12.27 -24.49
N ASP A 396 5.98 11.29 -24.06
CA ASP A 396 4.82 10.74 -24.80
C ASP A 396 3.47 11.23 -24.21
#